data_527348be389ea59e51fc46b1e4bca78c
#
_entry.id   527348be389ea59e51fc46b1e4bca78c
#
_cell.length_a   1.000
_cell.length_b   1.000
_cell.length_c   1.000
_cell.angle_alpha   90.00
_cell.angle_beta   90.00
_cell.angle_gamma   90.00
#
_symmetry.space_group_name_H-M   'P 1'
#
loop_
_entity.id
_entity.type
_entity.pdbx_description
1 polymer ?
#
loop_
_entity_poly.entity_id
_entity_poly.type
_entity_poly.pdbx_seq_one_letter_code
_entity_poly.pdbx_strand_id
1 'polypeptide(L)'
;MNAGDSCGASPRLRVPRGTLRGARGVSLIEVLVSVVVLSIGLLGVAAMQSIALRGGQSSFESSQAVIQTSAIMEAMRANRLNANAYNTAGVVCAIPGGGALAQNDVRSWITSLKNTIGSGLADATTCGSITGCPAACVITVQWDDTRAGGGATRTVVTRTTI
;
A
#
# COMPACT_ATOMS: atom_id res chain seq x y z
N MET A 1 90.99 16.93 47.04
CA MET A 1 89.89 15.98 46.65
C MET A 1 88.59 16.78 46.64
N ASN A 2 88.21 17.29 45.47
CA ASN A 2 87.00 18.11 45.31
C ASN A 2 86.01 17.36 44.39
N ALA A 3 84.88 17.06 44.93
CA ALA A 3 83.75 16.55 44.15
C ALA A 3 82.97 17.75 43.62
N GLY A 4 82.84 17.83 42.31
CA GLY A 4 82.07 18.89 41.62
C GLY A 4 80.66 18.38 41.38
N ASP A 5 79.67 19.06 42.00
CA ASP A 5 78.26 18.87 41.70
C ASP A 5 77.88 19.50 40.33
N SER A 6 77.47 18.68 39.41
CA SER A 6 76.87 19.13 38.13
C SER A 6 75.36 19.12 38.27
N CYS A 7 74.76 20.28 38.46
CA CYS A 7 73.33 20.49 38.45
C CYS A 7 72.77 20.42 37.01
N GLY A 8 72.12 19.32 36.69
CA GLY A 8 71.49 19.10 35.37
C GLY A 8 70.21 19.90 35.24
N ALA A 9 70.19 20.84 34.31
CA ALA A 9 69.02 21.62 33.93
C ALA A 9 68.05 20.75 33.11
N SER A 10 66.86 20.48 33.65
CA SER A 10 65.78 19.77 32.92
C SER A 10 65.15 20.67 31.85
N PRO A 11 65.01 20.18 30.61
CA PRO A 11 64.35 20.95 29.55
C PRO A 11 62.84 21.06 29.84
N ARG A 12 62.35 22.27 29.98
CA ARG A 12 60.93 22.57 30.10
C ARG A 12 60.27 22.34 28.74
N LEU A 13 59.48 21.28 28.61
CA LEU A 13 58.58 21.03 27.48
C LEU A 13 57.55 22.17 27.38
N ARG A 14 57.69 23.01 26.35
CA ARG A 14 56.66 24.01 26.00
C ARG A 14 55.44 23.25 25.43
N VAL A 15 54.38 23.14 26.19
CA VAL A 15 53.09 22.69 25.71
C VAL A 15 52.52 23.77 24.79
N PRO A 16 52.25 23.47 23.49
CA PRO A 16 51.64 24.46 22.62
C PRO A 16 50.25 24.79 23.14
N ARG A 17 50.01 26.08 23.46
CA ARG A 17 48.69 26.58 23.76
C ARG A 17 47.82 26.40 22.52
N GLY A 18 47.00 25.34 22.51
CA GLY A 18 45.96 25.18 21.52
C GLY A 18 45.08 26.42 21.53
N THR A 19 45.01 27.10 20.41
CA THR A 19 44.05 28.22 20.17
C THR A 19 42.65 27.66 20.35
N LEU A 20 41.97 28.02 21.43
CA LEU A 20 40.55 27.78 21.60
C LEU A 20 39.85 28.46 20.44
N ARG A 21 39.44 27.67 19.42
CA ARG A 21 38.54 28.14 18.40
C ARG A 21 37.30 28.65 19.10
N GLY A 22 37.08 29.95 19.11
CA GLY A 22 35.90 30.58 19.69
C GLY A 22 34.66 29.92 19.11
N ALA A 23 33.85 29.28 19.96
CA ALA A 23 32.54 28.80 19.57
C ALA A 23 31.71 30.02 19.14
N ARG A 24 31.47 30.16 17.83
CA ARG A 24 30.55 31.18 17.30
C ARG A 24 29.17 30.81 17.82
N GLY A 25 28.57 31.68 18.60
CA GLY A 25 27.18 31.55 19.03
C GLY A 25 26.25 31.59 17.83
N VAL A 26 25.31 30.67 17.76
CA VAL A 26 24.26 30.65 16.73
C VAL A 26 23.31 31.82 16.99
N SER A 27 23.00 32.60 15.96
CA SER A 27 22.04 33.72 16.07
C SER A 27 20.61 33.17 16.19
N LEU A 28 19.77 33.81 17.01
CA LEU A 28 18.35 33.48 17.12
C LEU A 28 17.64 33.50 15.76
N ILE A 29 18.03 34.39 14.89
CA ILE A 29 17.45 34.47 13.53
C ILE A 29 17.86 33.25 12.66
N GLU A 30 19.05 32.74 12.82
CA GLU A 30 19.54 31.57 12.10
C GLU A 30 18.75 30.30 12.50
N VAL A 31 18.47 30.14 13.79
CA VAL A 31 17.61 29.05 14.29
C VAL A 31 16.19 29.19 13.75
N LEU A 32 15.64 30.40 13.78
CA LEU A 32 14.29 30.66 13.30
C LEU A 32 14.15 30.34 11.81
N VAL A 33 15.07 30.82 10.97
CA VAL A 33 15.09 30.53 9.53
C VAL A 33 15.26 29.05 9.27
N SER A 34 16.15 28.38 10.00
CA SER A 34 16.39 26.93 9.87
C SER A 34 15.13 26.12 10.17
N VAL A 35 14.38 26.47 11.24
CA VAL A 35 13.12 25.78 11.59
C VAL A 35 12.03 26.03 10.53
N VAL A 36 11.95 27.23 9.98
CA VAL A 36 10.98 27.54 8.91
C VAL A 36 11.29 26.72 7.66
N VAL A 37 12.55 26.71 7.20
CA VAL A 37 12.97 25.92 6.02
C VAL A 37 12.71 24.43 6.24
N LEU A 38 13.08 23.91 7.42
CA LEU A 38 12.84 22.50 7.77
C LEU A 38 11.34 22.17 7.76
N SER A 39 10.50 23.06 8.30
CA SER A 39 9.04 22.86 8.34
C SER A 39 8.43 22.78 6.94
N ILE A 40 8.84 23.65 6.02
CA ILE A 40 8.39 23.60 4.63
C ILE A 40 8.84 22.30 3.95
N GLY A 41 10.09 21.88 4.18
CA GLY A 41 10.62 20.62 3.65
C GLY A 41 9.83 19.42 4.14
N LEU A 42 9.54 19.35 5.44
CA LEU A 42 8.76 18.24 6.03
C LEU A 42 7.32 18.19 5.49
N LEU A 43 6.66 19.34 5.31
CA LEU A 43 5.32 19.40 4.72
C LEU A 43 5.32 18.88 3.28
N GLY A 44 6.34 19.20 2.48
CA GLY A 44 6.49 18.68 1.12
C GLY A 44 6.65 17.16 1.09
N VAL A 45 7.47 16.61 1.97
CA VAL A 45 7.64 15.15 2.09
C VAL A 45 6.35 14.46 2.55
N ALA A 46 5.64 15.04 3.53
CA ALA A 46 4.37 14.50 4.01
C ALA A 46 3.30 14.45 2.90
N ALA A 47 3.23 15.48 2.06
CA ALA A 47 2.32 15.50 0.91
C ALA A 47 2.64 14.40 -0.09
N MET A 48 3.91 14.19 -0.45
CA MET A 48 4.33 13.11 -1.35
C MET A 48 4.03 11.72 -0.78
N GLN A 49 4.25 11.50 0.51
CA GLN A 49 3.93 10.24 1.17
C GLN A 49 2.43 9.94 1.14
N SER A 50 1.58 10.96 1.34
CA SER A 50 0.13 10.78 1.25
C SER A 50 -0.32 10.32 -0.14
N ILE A 51 0.24 10.89 -1.20
CA ILE A 51 -0.07 10.48 -2.59
C ILE A 51 0.43 9.06 -2.86
N ALA A 52 1.65 8.72 -2.40
CA ALA A 52 2.23 7.38 -2.58
C ALA A 52 1.40 6.29 -1.88
N LEU A 53 0.91 6.56 -0.66
CA LEU A 53 0.07 5.62 0.09
C LEU A 53 -1.27 5.37 -0.63
N ARG A 54 -1.92 6.41 -1.15
CA ARG A 54 -3.17 6.28 -1.92
C ARG A 54 -2.96 5.44 -3.19
N GLY A 55 -1.90 5.71 -3.96
CA GLY A 55 -1.56 4.92 -5.14
C GLY A 55 -1.25 3.46 -4.81
N GLY A 56 -0.61 3.20 -3.69
CA GLY A 56 -0.36 1.85 -3.16
C GLY A 56 -1.66 1.11 -2.85
N GLN A 57 -2.63 1.77 -2.22
CA GLN A 57 -3.94 1.17 -1.91
C GLN A 57 -4.72 0.80 -3.18
N SER A 58 -4.79 1.68 -4.17
CA SER A 58 -5.46 1.40 -5.45
C SER A 58 -4.83 0.20 -6.19
N SER A 59 -3.50 0.10 -6.15
CA SER A 59 -2.78 -1.05 -6.72
C SER A 59 -3.05 -2.34 -5.96
N PHE A 60 -3.15 -2.28 -4.63
CA PHE A 60 -3.49 -3.42 -3.79
C PHE A 60 -4.91 -3.92 -4.09
N GLU A 61 -5.91 -3.03 -4.13
CA GLU A 61 -7.30 -3.40 -4.46
C GLU A 61 -7.40 -4.04 -5.84
N SER A 62 -6.68 -3.53 -6.84
CA SER A 62 -6.61 -4.13 -8.17
C SER A 62 -6.01 -5.53 -8.16
N SER A 63 -4.95 -5.74 -7.39
CA SER A 63 -4.32 -7.06 -7.22
C SER A 63 -5.28 -8.04 -6.54
N GLN A 64 -6.02 -7.58 -5.51
CA GLN A 64 -7.05 -8.40 -4.86
C GLN A 64 -8.19 -8.78 -5.82
N ALA A 65 -8.62 -7.85 -6.69
CA ALA A 65 -9.63 -8.15 -7.72
C ALA A 65 -9.17 -9.29 -8.65
N VAL A 66 -7.91 -9.29 -9.07
CA VAL A 66 -7.34 -10.35 -9.90
C VAL A 66 -7.26 -11.68 -9.14
N ILE A 67 -6.85 -11.66 -7.87
CA ILE A 67 -6.79 -12.86 -7.01
C ILE A 67 -8.19 -13.47 -6.84
N GLN A 68 -9.19 -12.65 -6.53
CA GLN A 68 -10.57 -13.13 -6.37
C GLN A 68 -11.17 -13.63 -7.69
N THR A 69 -10.79 -13.01 -8.82
CA THR A 69 -11.17 -13.51 -10.15
C THR A 69 -10.57 -14.89 -10.43
N SER A 70 -9.30 -15.08 -10.07
CA SER A 70 -8.64 -16.39 -10.20
C SER A 70 -9.29 -17.45 -9.31
N ALA A 71 -9.67 -17.10 -8.08
CA ALA A 71 -10.32 -18.01 -7.16
C ALA A 71 -11.66 -18.54 -7.70
N ILE A 72 -12.51 -17.67 -8.24
CA ILE A 72 -13.79 -18.12 -8.83
C ILE A 72 -13.57 -18.92 -10.13
N MET A 73 -12.54 -18.60 -10.93
CA MET A 73 -12.19 -19.41 -12.08
C MET A 73 -11.81 -20.83 -11.68
N GLU A 74 -11.03 -21.03 -10.64
CA GLU A 74 -10.67 -22.35 -10.14
C GLU A 74 -11.90 -23.11 -9.61
N ALA A 75 -12.81 -22.43 -8.91
CA ALA A 75 -14.08 -23.05 -8.49
C ALA A 75 -14.91 -23.51 -9.70
N MET A 76 -15.00 -22.71 -10.77
CA MET A 76 -15.67 -23.09 -12.00
C MET A 76 -14.98 -24.28 -12.69
N ARG A 77 -13.65 -24.32 -12.71
CA ARG A 77 -12.88 -25.44 -13.28
C ARG A 77 -13.10 -26.74 -12.50
N ALA A 78 -13.16 -26.65 -11.17
CA ALA A 78 -13.46 -27.78 -10.31
C ALA A 78 -14.88 -28.34 -10.54
N ASN A 79 -15.82 -27.47 -10.91
CA ASN A 79 -17.22 -27.82 -11.20
C ASN A 79 -17.58 -27.65 -12.69
N ARG A 80 -16.68 -28.05 -13.58
CA ARG A 80 -16.73 -27.79 -15.03
C ARG A 80 -18.02 -28.24 -15.73
N LEU A 81 -18.60 -29.35 -15.28
CA LEU A 81 -19.85 -29.87 -15.85
C LEU A 81 -21.05 -28.95 -15.59
N ASN A 82 -20.97 -28.09 -14.59
CA ASN A 82 -22.00 -27.15 -14.22
C ASN A 82 -21.54 -25.67 -14.36
N ALA A 83 -20.52 -25.42 -15.20
CA ALA A 83 -19.95 -24.07 -15.37
C ALA A 83 -20.96 -23.02 -15.82
N ASN A 84 -22.01 -23.42 -16.56
CA ASN A 84 -23.12 -22.56 -16.92
C ASN A 84 -23.92 -22.03 -15.72
N ALA A 85 -23.95 -22.77 -14.62
CA ALA A 85 -24.68 -22.40 -13.38
C ALA A 85 -24.00 -21.25 -12.60
N TYR A 86 -22.75 -20.87 -12.97
CA TYR A 86 -22.07 -19.72 -12.40
C TYR A 86 -22.46 -18.40 -13.09
N ASN A 87 -23.13 -18.44 -14.27
CA ASN A 87 -23.56 -17.23 -14.93
C ASN A 87 -24.56 -16.46 -14.05
N THR A 88 -24.25 -15.17 -13.86
CA THR A 88 -25.15 -14.25 -13.14
C THR A 88 -26.10 -13.57 -14.12
N ALA A 89 -27.28 -13.19 -13.67
CA ALA A 89 -28.27 -12.47 -14.51
C ALA A 89 -27.85 -11.04 -14.84
N GLY A 90 -26.66 -10.60 -14.35
CA GLY A 90 -26.12 -9.26 -14.51
C GLY A 90 -25.11 -8.97 -13.42
N VAL A 91 -24.91 -7.70 -13.13
CA VAL A 91 -24.01 -7.25 -12.06
C VAL A 91 -24.68 -7.53 -10.69
N VAL A 92 -23.95 -8.24 -9.82
CA VAL A 92 -24.42 -8.65 -8.48
C VAL A 92 -23.66 -7.80 -7.45
N CYS A 93 -24.36 -6.86 -6.82
CA CYS A 93 -23.83 -6.01 -5.75
C CYS A 93 -24.31 -6.42 -4.34
N ALA A 94 -25.39 -7.17 -4.25
CA ALA A 94 -25.83 -7.79 -3.00
C ALA A 94 -25.29 -9.21 -2.87
N ILE A 95 -25.09 -9.69 -1.65
CA ILE A 95 -24.68 -11.08 -1.41
C ILE A 95 -25.87 -11.98 -1.81
N PRO A 96 -25.70 -12.85 -2.83
CA PRO A 96 -26.80 -13.70 -3.29
C PRO A 96 -27.15 -14.78 -2.27
N GLY A 97 -28.34 -15.38 -2.42
CA GLY A 97 -28.73 -16.57 -1.66
C GLY A 97 -27.81 -17.75 -1.94
N GLY A 98 -27.78 -18.69 -1.01
CA GLY A 98 -27.12 -19.99 -1.21
C GLY A 98 -28.02 -20.98 -1.96
N GLY A 99 -27.46 -22.12 -2.33
CA GLY A 99 -28.18 -23.20 -3.04
C GLY A 99 -27.24 -24.33 -3.45
N ALA A 100 -27.24 -24.68 -4.73
CA ALA A 100 -26.30 -25.63 -5.28
C ALA A 100 -24.85 -25.11 -5.20
N LEU A 101 -23.87 -25.97 -5.47
CA LEU A 101 -22.44 -25.64 -5.33
C LEU A 101 -22.09 -24.34 -6.04
N ALA A 102 -22.46 -24.16 -7.31
CA ALA A 102 -22.16 -22.95 -8.07
C ALA A 102 -22.71 -21.67 -7.41
N GLN A 103 -23.93 -21.74 -6.84
CA GLN A 103 -24.53 -20.59 -6.16
C GLN A 103 -23.81 -20.26 -4.85
N ASN A 104 -23.38 -21.27 -4.12
CA ASN A 104 -22.59 -21.10 -2.89
C ASN A 104 -21.19 -20.53 -3.20
N ASP A 105 -20.56 -20.96 -4.29
CA ASP A 105 -19.27 -20.43 -4.73
C ASP A 105 -19.41 -18.94 -5.13
N VAL A 106 -20.43 -18.58 -5.91
CA VAL A 106 -20.72 -17.19 -6.29
C VAL A 106 -21.00 -16.33 -5.04
N ARG A 107 -21.78 -16.86 -4.09
CA ARG A 107 -22.04 -16.19 -2.81
C ARG A 107 -20.75 -15.93 -2.04
N SER A 108 -19.92 -16.96 -1.90
CA SER A 108 -18.63 -16.86 -1.21
C SER A 108 -17.70 -15.86 -1.90
N TRP A 109 -17.67 -15.89 -3.23
CA TRP A 109 -16.88 -14.96 -4.04
C TRP A 109 -17.32 -13.50 -3.83
N ILE A 110 -18.61 -13.18 -3.93
CA ILE A 110 -19.13 -11.82 -3.67
C ILE A 110 -18.83 -11.38 -2.24
N THR A 111 -18.97 -12.28 -1.26
CA THR A 111 -18.62 -12.02 0.13
C THR A 111 -17.14 -11.68 0.28
N SER A 112 -16.26 -12.43 -0.37
CA SER A 112 -14.81 -12.20 -0.36
C SER A 112 -14.44 -10.87 -1.03
N LEU A 113 -15.04 -10.53 -2.18
CA LEU A 113 -14.85 -9.24 -2.83
C LEU A 113 -15.16 -8.08 -1.88
N LYS A 114 -16.31 -8.13 -1.21
CA LYS A 114 -16.75 -7.08 -0.27
C LYS A 114 -15.81 -6.93 0.93
N ASN A 115 -15.25 -8.03 1.43
CA ASN A 115 -14.35 -8.03 2.58
C ASN A 115 -12.91 -7.62 2.22
N THR A 116 -12.46 -7.85 0.97
CA THR A 116 -11.07 -7.62 0.58
C THR A 116 -10.86 -6.30 -0.17
N ILE A 117 -11.84 -5.89 -0.96
CA ILE A 117 -11.78 -4.68 -1.81
C ILE A 117 -12.79 -3.63 -1.32
N GLY A 118 -13.99 -4.08 -0.98
CA GLY A 118 -15.06 -3.21 -0.51
C GLY A 118 -14.86 -2.69 0.91
N SER A 119 -15.82 -1.91 1.36
CA SER A 119 -15.87 -1.38 2.74
C SER A 119 -16.55 -2.33 3.74
N GLY A 120 -16.77 -3.58 3.36
CA GLY A 120 -17.44 -4.61 4.17
C GLY A 120 -18.70 -5.15 3.52
N LEU A 121 -19.38 -6.08 4.20
CA LEU A 121 -20.52 -6.83 3.66
C LEU A 121 -21.69 -5.95 3.20
N ALA A 122 -21.87 -4.78 3.80
CA ALA A 122 -22.93 -3.82 3.44
C ALA A 122 -22.57 -2.92 2.25
N ASP A 123 -21.35 -3.02 1.73
CA ASP A 123 -20.92 -2.21 0.58
C ASP A 123 -21.77 -2.53 -0.65
N ALA A 124 -22.41 -1.52 -1.21
CA ALA A 124 -23.22 -1.63 -2.41
C ALA A 124 -22.46 -1.31 -3.70
N THR A 125 -21.20 -0.85 -3.60
CA THR A 125 -20.37 -0.42 -4.74
C THR A 125 -19.46 -1.53 -5.24
N THR A 126 -19.12 -2.50 -4.38
CA THR A 126 -18.33 -3.68 -4.76
C THR A 126 -19.23 -4.76 -5.29
N CYS A 127 -19.09 -5.04 -6.59
CA CYS A 127 -19.98 -5.90 -7.37
C CYS A 127 -19.17 -6.88 -8.22
N GLY A 128 -19.80 -7.99 -8.59
CA GLY A 128 -19.23 -8.96 -9.52
C GLY A 128 -20.24 -9.41 -10.55
N SER A 129 -19.79 -9.85 -11.71
CA SER A 129 -20.63 -10.54 -12.70
C SER A 129 -19.85 -11.63 -13.41
N ILE A 130 -20.55 -12.69 -13.78
CA ILE A 130 -20.03 -13.81 -14.57
C ILE A 130 -21.02 -14.08 -15.69
N THR A 131 -20.56 -14.07 -16.94
CA THR A 131 -21.41 -14.27 -18.11
C THR A 131 -20.70 -15.12 -19.16
N GLY A 132 -21.48 -15.78 -20.04
CA GLY A 132 -20.97 -16.48 -21.21
C GLY A 132 -20.25 -17.82 -20.92
N CYS A 133 -20.31 -18.32 -19.70
CA CYS A 133 -19.72 -19.62 -19.37
C CYS A 133 -20.54 -20.78 -19.90
N PRO A 134 -19.88 -21.89 -20.32
CA PRO A 134 -18.44 -22.18 -20.25
C PRO A 134 -17.59 -21.67 -21.42
N ALA A 135 -18.20 -21.39 -22.57
CA ALA A 135 -17.46 -21.22 -23.82
C ALA A 135 -16.70 -19.88 -23.94
N ALA A 136 -17.27 -18.80 -23.41
CA ALA A 136 -16.70 -17.44 -23.48
C ALA A 136 -16.96 -16.70 -22.17
N CYS A 137 -16.44 -17.22 -21.07
CA CYS A 137 -16.63 -16.63 -19.76
C CYS A 137 -16.04 -15.24 -19.67
N VAL A 138 -16.83 -14.29 -19.25
CA VAL A 138 -16.43 -12.94 -18.90
C VAL A 138 -16.73 -12.73 -17.43
N ILE A 139 -15.68 -12.53 -16.64
CA ILE A 139 -15.78 -12.25 -15.20
C ILE A 139 -15.42 -10.79 -15.01
N THR A 140 -16.32 -10.04 -14.41
CA THR A 140 -16.14 -8.62 -14.12
C THR A 140 -16.21 -8.37 -12.63
N VAL A 141 -15.24 -7.65 -12.11
CA VAL A 141 -15.21 -7.13 -10.73
C VAL A 141 -15.22 -5.61 -10.81
N GLN A 142 -16.08 -4.99 -10.04
CA GLN A 142 -16.26 -3.54 -10.00
C GLN A 142 -16.27 -3.05 -8.55
N TRP A 143 -15.64 -1.90 -8.28
CA TRP A 143 -15.65 -1.28 -6.93
C TRP A 143 -15.44 0.23 -7.02
N ASP A 144 -15.65 0.92 -5.89
CA ASP A 144 -15.36 2.35 -5.71
C ASP A 144 -13.91 2.55 -5.24
N ASP A 145 -13.08 3.18 -6.07
CA ASP A 145 -11.66 3.47 -5.82
C ASP A 145 -11.42 4.93 -5.34
N THR A 146 -12.47 5.66 -5.01
CA THR A 146 -12.35 7.08 -4.59
C THR A 146 -11.52 7.26 -3.32
N ARG A 147 -11.54 6.29 -2.41
CA ARG A 147 -10.72 6.27 -1.19
C ARG A 147 -9.22 6.27 -1.50
N ALA A 148 -8.83 5.61 -2.58
CA ALA A 148 -7.46 5.54 -3.05
C ALA A 148 -7.10 6.68 -4.02
N GLY A 149 -8.02 7.61 -4.26
CA GLY A 149 -7.85 8.73 -5.19
C GLY A 149 -8.16 8.40 -6.64
N GLY A 150 -8.79 7.24 -6.90
CA GLY A 150 -9.31 6.83 -8.19
C GLY A 150 -10.74 7.33 -8.47
N GLY A 151 -11.41 6.72 -9.45
CA GLY A 151 -12.79 7.04 -9.80
C GLY A 151 -13.82 6.28 -8.95
N ALA A 152 -15.07 6.77 -8.98
CA ALA A 152 -16.20 6.12 -8.30
C ALA A 152 -16.51 4.71 -8.84
N THR A 153 -15.98 4.35 -9.99
CA THR A 153 -16.13 3.01 -10.57
C THR A 153 -14.81 2.58 -11.20
N ARG A 154 -14.20 1.58 -10.59
CA ARG A 154 -13.05 0.87 -11.16
C ARG A 154 -13.48 -0.54 -11.52
N THR A 155 -12.97 -1.07 -12.63
CA THR A 155 -13.41 -2.36 -13.16
C THR A 155 -12.20 -3.19 -13.62
N VAL A 156 -12.22 -4.48 -13.26
CA VAL A 156 -11.32 -5.50 -13.80
C VAL A 156 -12.17 -6.51 -14.56
N VAL A 157 -11.80 -6.78 -15.82
CA VAL A 157 -12.49 -7.73 -16.68
C VAL A 157 -11.53 -8.83 -17.11
N THR A 158 -11.89 -10.07 -16.84
CA THR A 158 -11.13 -11.24 -17.26
C THR A 158 -11.98 -12.09 -18.21
N ARG A 159 -11.37 -12.52 -19.30
CA ARG A 159 -12.01 -13.41 -20.28
C ARG A 159 -11.28 -14.74 -20.28
N THR A 160 -12.06 -15.85 -20.27
CA THR A 160 -11.52 -17.21 -20.24
C THR A 160 -12.51 -18.21 -20.83
N THR A 161 -12.07 -19.43 -21.04
CA THR A 161 -12.90 -20.61 -21.27
C THR A 161 -12.73 -21.57 -20.10
N ILE A 162 -13.78 -22.34 -19.75
CA ILE A 162 -13.77 -23.28 -18.62
C ILE A 162 -13.86 -24.72 -19.13
#